data_fe5051ccd4e5800ec1c8cbe5e26beeed
#
_entry.id   fe5051ccd4e5800ec1c8cbe5e26beeed
#
_cell.length_a   1.000
_cell.length_b   1.000
_cell.length_c   1.000
_cell.angle_alpha   90.00
_cell.angle_beta   90.00
_cell.angle_gamma   90.00
#
_symmetry.space_group_name_H-M   'P 1'
#
loop_
_entity.id
_entity.type
_entity.pdbx_description
1 polymer ?
#
loop_
_entity_poly.entity_id
_entity_poly.type
_entity_poly.pdbx_seq_one_letter_code
_entity_poly.pdbx_strand_id
1 'polypeptide(L)'
;MCLSIPVLSSLHRPYKRSTPRGRGHPNLVVPARTTHVEFQVSGSLWNCRSAANKAEFISAYASLQSLDFLALTETWITTDNTATPTALSSSAHVFSHTPRASGQRGGGTGILISPKWSFSLSPLTHLSIASFEFHAVTVTSPFKLNILIIYRPPGSLGEFINELDALISSFPEDGSPLTVLGDFNLPTSTFDSFLSASFFPLLSSFDLTLSPSPPTHKAGNTLDLIFTRCCSSTNLIATPLQVSDHYLVSFSLSLSSNTSHTAPTRMVSRRPNLRSLSPATLSSSILSSLPSAQTFSNLSPDSASSTLLSSLSASFDSLCPLSSRPARSSPPAPWLDDSLRAHRTGLRAAERKWRKTRLPADLASFHSLLSTFSSSVSAAKATFYHSKFQASASNPRKLFATFSSLLNP
;
A
#
# COMPACT_ATOMS: atom_id res chain seq x y z
N MET A 1 6.24 29.67 57.67
CA MET A 1 4.77 29.64 57.70
C MET A 1 4.34 28.49 56.81
N CYS A 2 4.05 27.36 57.43
CA CYS A 2 3.48 26.18 56.74
C CYS A 2 1.96 26.33 56.69
N LEU A 3 1.37 26.23 55.51
CA LEU A 3 -0.06 26.04 55.34
C LEU A 3 -0.35 24.61 54.91
N SER A 4 -0.92 23.86 55.82
CA SER A 4 -1.42 22.52 55.64
C SER A 4 -2.77 22.54 54.89
N ILE A 5 -2.91 21.67 53.88
CA ILE A 5 -4.15 21.44 53.16
C ILE A 5 -4.82 20.19 53.73
N PRO A 6 -6.12 20.22 54.06
CA PRO A 6 -6.80 19.07 54.63
C PRO A 6 -7.19 18.05 53.58
N VAL A 7 -6.98 16.76 53.94
CA VAL A 7 -7.39 15.59 53.18
C VAL A 7 -8.89 15.36 53.36
N LEU A 8 -9.67 15.47 52.32
CA LEU A 8 -11.08 15.05 52.27
C LEU A 8 -11.15 13.57 51.88
N SER A 9 -11.45 12.74 52.87
CA SER A 9 -11.84 11.35 52.69
C SER A 9 -13.29 11.28 52.20
N SER A 10 -13.52 10.91 50.98
CA SER A 10 -14.86 10.61 50.46
C SER A 10 -15.14 9.11 50.48
N LEU A 11 -16.15 8.76 51.25
CA LEU A 11 -16.77 7.47 51.38
C LEU A 11 -17.30 6.96 50.02
N HIS A 12 -16.69 5.93 49.45
CA HIS A 12 -17.25 5.18 48.33
C HIS A 12 -18.13 4.04 48.88
N ARG A 13 -19.44 4.18 48.76
CA ARG A 13 -20.37 3.03 48.83
C ARG A 13 -20.31 2.26 47.52
N PRO A 14 -20.16 0.93 47.55
CA PRO A 14 -20.23 0.14 46.30
C PRO A 14 -21.69 0.00 45.85
N TYR A 15 -21.99 0.55 44.70
CA TYR A 15 -23.26 0.32 43.99
C TYR A 15 -23.27 -1.11 43.43
N LYS A 16 -24.06 -2.01 44.02
CA LYS A 16 -24.32 -3.35 43.49
C LYS A 16 -25.22 -3.23 42.25
N ARG A 17 -24.66 -3.29 41.05
CA ARG A 17 -25.42 -3.53 39.84
C ARG A 17 -25.86 -4.99 39.84
N SER A 18 -27.17 -5.24 39.90
CA SER A 18 -27.78 -6.48 39.53
C SER A 18 -27.63 -6.73 38.03
N THR A 19 -26.87 -7.74 37.64
CA THR A 19 -26.77 -8.19 36.26
C THR A 19 -28.03 -8.93 35.86
N PRO A 20 -28.73 -8.54 34.79
CA PRO A 20 -29.74 -9.41 34.18
C PRO A 20 -29.00 -10.63 33.58
N ARG A 21 -29.45 -11.83 33.92
CA ARG A 21 -29.03 -13.05 33.23
C ARG A 21 -29.47 -12.98 31.77
N GLY A 22 -28.61 -12.42 30.90
CA GLY A 22 -28.73 -12.49 29.46
C GLY A 22 -28.39 -13.89 29.00
N ARG A 23 -29.30 -14.51 28.26
CA ARG A 23 -29.11 -15.75 27.52
C ARG A 23 -27.85 -15.63 26.65
N GLY A 24 -26.97 -16.65 26.73
CA GLY A 24 -25.76 -16.71 25.97
C GLY A 24 -26.03 -16.60 24.47
N HIS A 25 -25.47 -15.58 23.84
CA HIS A 25 -25.27 -15.60 22.41
C HIS A 25 -24.16 -16.62 22.09
N PRO A 26 -24.46 -17.69 21.32
CA PRO A 26 -23.37 -18.53 20.82
C PRO A 26 -22.58 -17.76 19.78
N ASN A 27 -21.27 -17.78 19.94
CA ASN A 27 -20.25 -17.24 18.99
C ASN A 27 -19.90 -15.77 19.11
N LEU A 28 -19.50 -15.34 20.31
CA LEU A 28 -18.40 -14.38 20.37
C LEU A 28 -17.10 -15.17 20.10
N VAL A 29 -16.73 -15.28 18.85
CA VAL A 29 -15.36 -15.65 18.50
C VAL A 29 -14.49 -14.49 18.99
N VAL A 30 -13.78 -14.71 20.10
CA VAL A 30 -12.70 -13.84 20.54
C VAL A 30 -11.77 -13.75 19.34
N PRO A 31 -11.51 -12.52 18.80
CA PRO A 31 -10.57 -12.41 17.70
C PRO A 31 -9.24 -12.98 18.19
N ALA A 32 -8.75 -14.01 17.51
CA ALA A 32 -7.40 -14.49 17.72
C ALA A 32 -6.48 -13.26 17.67
N ARG A 33 -5.65 -13.07 18.69
CA ARG A 33 -4.60 -12.05 18.67
C ARG A 33 -3.81 -12.28 17.39
N THR A 34 -4.03 -11.44 16.40
CA THR A 34 -3.17 -11.37 15.21
C THR A 34 -1.82 -10.90 15.71
N THR A 35 -0.89 -11.82 15.83
CA THR A 35 0.52 -11.44 16.01
C THR A 35 0.95 -10.84 14.68
N HIS A 36 1.07 -9.51 14.62
CA HIS A 36 1.69 -8.84 13.51
C HIS A 36 3.16 -9.23 13.52
N VAL A 37 3.57 -9.99 12.53
CA VAL A 37 4.99 -10.23 12.31
C VAL A 37 5.49 -9.07 11.45
N GLU A 38 6.32 -8.25 12.04
CA GLU A 38 7.01 -7.17 11.35
C GLU A 38 8.35 -7.69 10.85
N PHE A 39 8.58 -7.58 9.53
CA PHE A 39 9.88 -7.87 8.94
C PHE A 39 10.62 -6.56 8.74
N GLN A 40 11.86 -6.54 9.22
CA GLN A 40 12.80 -5.46 8.93
C GLN A 40 13.71 -5.94 7.80
N VAL A 41 13.80 -5.14 6.75
CA VAL A 41 14.59 -5.42 5.55
C VAL A 41 15.66 -4.36 5.40
N SER A 42 16.92 -4.77 5.34
CA SER A 42 18.05 -3.89 5.12
C SER A 42 18.30 -3.71 3.62
N GLY A 43 18.02 -2.51 3.10
CA GLY A 43 18.18 -2.16 1.70
C GLY A 43 19.18 -1.05 1.46
N SER A 44 19.76 -1.03 0.26
CA SER A 44 20.54 0.11 -0.22
C SER A 44 20.26 0.38 -1.69
N LEU A 45 20.46 1.66 -2.09
CA LEU A 45 20.36 2.13 -3.47
C LEU A 45 21.64 2.88 -3.84
N TRP A 46 22.17 2.62 -5.04
CA TRP A 46 23.36 3.30 -5.51
C TRP A 46 23.42 3.42 -7.04
N ASN A 47 23.57 4.65 -7.53
CA ASN A 47 24.05 4.87 -8.90
C ASN A 47 25.56 4.62 -8.91
N CYS A 48 25.98 3.46 -9.43
CA CYS A 48 27.37 3.02 -9.33
C CYS A 48 28.25 3.50 -10.48
N ARG A 49 27.72 4.14 -11.52
CA ARG A 49 28.49 4.60 -12.72
C ARG A 49 29.50 3.54 -13.16
N SER A 50 29.00 2.49 -13.75
CA SER A 50 29.72 1.25 -14.10
C SER A 50 29.96 0.30 -12.93
N ALA A 51 29.39 -0.87 -13.01
CA ALA A 51 29.60 -1.97 -12.07
C ALA A 51 30.84 -2.81 -12.41
N ALA A 52 31.31 -2.79 -13.66
CA ALA A 52 32.38 -3.67 -14.15
C ALA A 52 33.66 -3.57 -13.32
N ASN A 53 34.12 -2.32 -13.04
CA ASN A 53 35.34 -2.10 -12.28
C ASN A 53 35.15 -2.13 -10.77
N LYS A 54 33.93 -2.37 -10.31
CA LYS A 54 33.51 -2.26 -8.89
C LYS A 54 32.77 -3.50 -8.42
N ALA A 55 32.68 -4.54 -9.25
CA ALA A 55 31.89 -5.72 -8.94
C ALA A 55 32.29 -6.37 -7.61
N GLU A 56 33.59 -6.54 -7.38
CA GLU A 56 34.11 -7.09 -6.12
C GLU A 56 33.81 -6.17 -4.92
N PHE A 57 34.01 -4.86 -5.10
CA PHE A 57 33.68 -3.87 -4.05
C PHE A 57 32.19 -3.90 -3.71
N ILE A 58 31.31 -3.94 -4.73
CA ILE A 58 29.85 -3.96 -4.57
C ILE A 58 29.43 -5.23 -3.81
N SER A 59 29.94 -6.39 -4.24
CA SER A 59 29.64 -7.68 -3.62
C SER A 59 30.15 -7.76 -2.18
N ALA A 60 31.39 -7.30 -1.94
CA ALA A 60 31.98 -7.24 -0.61
C ALA A 60 31.21 -6.29 0.32
N TYR A 61 30.83 -5.12 -0.18
CA TYR A 61 30.06 -4.14 0.59
C TYR A 61 28.70 -4.70 1.00
N ALA A 62 27.94 -5.28 0.05
CA ALA A 62 26.65 -5.89 0.35
C ALA A 62 26.74 -6.99 1.41
N SER A 63 27.79 -7.80 1.34
CA SER A 63 28.04 -8.88 2.29
C SER A 63 28.46 -8.35 3.67
N LEU A 64 29.37 -7.37 3.72
CA LEU A 64 29.87 -6.78 4.97
C LEU A 64 28.76 -6.06 5.74
N GLN A 65 27.89 -5.35 5.03
CA GLN A 65 26.74 -4.66 5.62
C GLN A 65 25.55 -5.59 5.86
N SER A 66 25.66 -6.86 5.51
CA SER A 66 24.60 -7.86 5.66
C SER A 66 23.28 -7.39 5.02
N LEU A 67 23.37 -6.77 3.84
CA LEU A 67 22.21 -6.25 3.15
C LEU A 67 21.30 -7.40 2.69
N ASP A 68 20.00 -7.19 2.82
CA ASP A 68 19.02 -8.09 2.22
C ASP A 68 18.90 -7.82 0.70
N PHE A 69 19.07 -6.56 0.29
CA PHE A 69 19.22 -6.22 -1.12
C PHE A 69 20.00 -4.92 -1.35
N LEU A 70 20.64 -4.81 -2.53
CA LEU A 70 21.29 -3.60 -3.02
C LEU A 70 20.82 -3.33 -4.45
N ALA A 71 20.06 -2.26 -4.63
CA ALA A 71 19.62 -1.79 -5.94
C ALA A 71 20.70 -0.93 -6.59
N LEU A 72 20.97 -1.18 -7.87
CA LEU A 72 21.99 -0.49 -8.65
C LEU A 72 21.35 0.17 -9.87
N THR A 73 21.77 1.39 -10.15
CA THR A 73 21.52 2.10 -11.41
C THR A 73 22.84 2.42 -12.08
N GLU A 74 22.82 2.70 -13.37
CA GLU A 74 24.01 2.89 -14.20
C GLU A 74 25.03 1.76 -14.07
N THR A 75 24.57 0.51 -14.17
CA THR A 75 25.46 -0.65 -14.07
C THR A 75 26.43 -0.74 -15.25
N TRP A 76 26.08 -0.18 -16.39
CA TRP A 76 26.81 -0.22 -17.67
C TRP A 76 27.09 -1.65 -18.16
N ILE A 77 26.31 -2.60 -17.70
CA ILE A 77 26.44 -4.00 -18.12
C ILE A 77 25.73 -4.13 -19.47
N THR A 78 26.45 -4.65 -20.44
CA THR A 78 25.93 -4.94 -21.78
C THR A 78 25.42 -6.38 -21.86
N THR A 79 24.65 -6.71 -22.86
CA THR A 79 24.04 -8.05 -23.03
C THR A 79 25.08 -9.16 -23.22
N ASP A 80 26.26 -8.83 -23.73
CA ASP A 80 27.39 -9.73 -23.96
C ASP A 80 28.34 -9.85 -22.77
N ASN A 81 28.22 -8.97 -21.77
CA ASN A 81 29.05 -9.00 -20.58
C ASN A 81 28.53 -10.01 -19.55
N THR A 82 29.05 -11.20 -19.55
CA THR A 82 28.73 -12.25 -18.56
C THR A 82 29.65 -12.21 -17.34
N ALA A 83 30.83 -11.60 -17.44
CA ALA A 83 31.82 -11.58 -16.37
C ALA A 83 31.37 -10.73 -15.19
N THR A 84 30.83 -9.53 -15.43
CA THR A 84 30.38 -8.63 -14.35
C THR A 84 29.22 -9.20 -13.54
N PRO A 85 28.12 -9.72 -14.15
CA PRO A 85 27.06 -10.39 -13.41
C PRO A 85 27.56 -11.59 -12.57
N THR A 86 28.51 -12.35 -13.10
CA THR A 86 29.11 -13.47 -12.37
C THR A 86 29.91 -12.98 -11.16
N ALA A 87 30.71 -11.92 -11.31
CA ALA A 87 31.47 -11.34 -10.22
C ALA A 87 30.59 -10.67 -9.13
N LEU A 88 29.44 -10.13 -9.52
CA LEU A 88 28.44 -9.57 -8.60
C LEU A 88 27.68 -10.67 -7.84
N SER A 89 27.51 -11.84 -8.45
CA SER A 89 26.85 -12.98 -7.81
C SER A 89 27.85 -13.73 -6.91
N SER A 90 27.47 -13.97 -5.68
CA SER A 90 28.31 -14.65 -4.69
C SER A 90 27.47 -15.64 -3.89
N SER A 91 28.08 -16.35 -2.95
CA SER A 91 27.35 -17.17 -1.98
C SER A 91 26.42 -16.33 -1.08
N ALA A 92 26.70 -15.03 -0.95
CA ALA A 92 25.94 -14.11 -0.10
C ALA A 92 24.80 -13.38 -0.84
N HIS A 93 24.89 -13.24 -2.17
CA HIS A 93 23.87 -12.54 -2.97
C HIS A 93 23.76 -13.11 -4.38
N VAL A 94 22.53 -13.11 -4.89
CA VAL A 94 22.21 -13.37 -6.30
C VAL A 94 22.04 -12.05 -7.01
N PHE A 95 22.69 -11.85 -8.15
CA PHE A 95 22.55 -10.65 -8.96
C PHE A 95 21.57 -10.86 -10.11
N SER A 96 20.62 -9.94 -10.24
CA SER A 96 19.66 -9.87 -11.35
C SER A 96 19.69 -8.47 -11.96
N HIS A 97 19.61 -8.35 -13.30
CA HIS A 97 19.76 -7.06 -13.97
C HIS A 97 19.00 -6.98 -15.30
N THR A 98 18.79 -5.75 -15.75
CA THR A 98 18.34 -5.41 -17.09
C THR A 98 19.41 -4.52 -17.72
N PRO A 99 20.09 -4.99 -18.80
CA PRO A 99 21.04 -4.17 -19.52
C PRO A 99 20.34 -3.10 -20.35
N ARG A 100 21.05 -2.02 -20.72
CA ARG A 100 20.52 -1.02 -21.65
C ARG A 100 20.29 -1.63 -23.05
N ALA A 101 19.08 -1.50 -23.55
CA ALA A 101 18.69 -2.05 -24.86
C ALA A 101 19.35 -1.34 -26.05
N SER A 102 19.75 -0.08 -25.89
CA SER A 102 20.27 0.78 -26.99
C SER A 102 21.70 0.51 -27.40
N GLY A 103 22.45 -0.35 -26.73
CA GLY A 103 23.90 -0.56 -26.96
C GLY A 103 24.78 0.66 -26.68
N GLN A 104 24.19 1.78 -26.23
CA GLN A 104 24.93 3.00 -25.88
C GLN A 104 25.65 2.82 -24.53
N ARG A 105 26.74 3.54 -24.35
CA ARG A 105 27.48 3.60 -23.09
C ARG A 105 26.61 4.24 -22.00
N GLY A 106 26.65 3.69 -20.79
CA GLY A 106 25.84 4.14 -19.65
C GLY A 106 24.59 3.31 -19.45
N GLY A 107 23.78 3.65 -18.45
CA GLY A 107 22.52 3.02 -18.09
C GLY A 107 22.63 1.59 -17.55
N GLY A 108 21.54 0.87 -17.60
CA GLY A 108 21.40 -0.45 -16.98
C GLY A 108 21.01 -0.38 -15.51
N THR A 109 20.11 -1.27 -15.13
CA THR A 109 19.60 -1.40 -13.75
C THR A 109 19.78 -2.83 -13.25
N GLY A 110 19.97 -3.00 -11.95
CA GLY A 110 20.13 -4.34 -11.38
C GLY A 110 19.96 -4.35 -9.87
N ILE A 111 19.94 -5.56 -9.31
CA ILE A 111 19.77 -5.78 -7.88
C ILE A 111 20.58 -6.99 -7.42
N LEU A 112 21.30 -6.84 -6.31
CA LEU A 112 21.78 -7.95 -5.52
C LEU A 112 20.72 -8.29 -4.48
N ILE A 113 20.36 -9.55 -4.38
CA ILE A 113 19.32 -10.04 -3.45
C ILE A 113 19.91 -11.16 -2.60
N SER A 114 19.63 -11.15 -1.30
CA SER A 114 20.00 -12.22 -0.38
C SER A 114 19.45 -13.57 -0.86
N PRO A 115 20.27 -14.65 -0.87
CA PRO A 115 19.83 -15.98 -1.26
C PRO A 115 18.79 -16.58 -0.31
N LYS A 116 18.54 -15.95 0.82
CA LYS A 116 17.45 -16.32 1.75
C LYS A 116 16.08 -16.02 1.19
N TRP A 117 16.00 -15.21 0.12
CA TRP A 117 14.75 -14.81 -0.49
C TRP A 117 14.46 -15.59 -1.77
N SER A 118 13.23 -16.04 -1.91
CA SER A 118 12.74 -16.52 -3.20
C SER A 118 12.12 -15.33 -3.95
N PHE A 119 12.54 -15.12 -5.17
CA PHE A 119 12.02 -14.04 -6.00
C PHE A 119 11.83 -14.47 -7.46
N SER A 120 11.04 -13.72 -8.18
CA SER A 120 10.84 -13.86 -9.63
C SER A 120 10.92 -12.50 -10.31
N LEU A 121 11.29 -12.51 -11.59
CA LEU A 121 11.20 -11.32 -12.43
C LEU A 121 9.74 -11.00 -12.72
N SER A 122 9.38 -9.72 -12.64
CA SER A 122 8.04 -9.29 -13.01
C SER A 122 7.91 -9.28 -14.54
N PRO A 123 6.92 -9.99 -15.13
CA PRO A 123 6.77 -10.13 -16.58
C PRO A 123 6.15 -8.86 -17.20
N LEU A 124 6.92 -7.76 -17.29
CA LEU A 124 6.50 -6.46 -17.79
C LEU A 124 6.94 -6.19 -19.23
N THR A 125 7.28 -7.25 -19.99
CA THR A 125 7.79 -7.18 -21.38
C THR A 125 6.78 -6.62 -22.39
N HIS A 126 5.50 -6.54 -22.02
CA HIS A 126 4.45 -5.98 -22.85
C HIS A 126 4.41 -4.43 -22.86
N LEU A 127 5.21 -3.78 -22.01
CA LEU A 127 5.30 -2.32 -21.92
C LEU A 127 6.44 -1.84 -22.82
N SER A 128 6.13 -0.89 -23.70
CA SER A 128 7.13 -0.16 -24.47
C SER A 128 7.52 1.09 -23.68
N ILE A 129 8.68 1.07 -23.04
CA ILE A 129 9.24 2.16 -22.25
C ILE A 129 10.53 2.60 -22.91
N ALA A 130 10.64 3.89 -23.22
CA ALA A 130 11.77 4.48 -23.92
C ALA A 130 12.46 5.61 -23.16
N SER A 131 11.76 6.30 -22.26
CA SER A 131 12.28 7.47 -21.56
C SER A 131 13.11 7.14 -20.32
N PHE A 132 13.03 5.89 -19.82
CA PHE A 132 13.82 5.42 -18.68
C PHE A 132 14.03 3.90 -18.77
N GLU A 133 14.93 3.40 -17.95
CA GLU A 133 15.22 1.99 -17.79
C GLU A 133 14.70 1.50 -16.45
N PHE A 134 14.33 0.22 -16.39
CA PHE A 134 13.85 -0.35 -15.14
C PHE A 134 14.22 -1.83 -14.98
N HIS A 135 14.25 -2.26 -13.73
CA HIS A 135 14.32 -3.66 -13.35
C HIS A 135 13.30 -3.93 -12.24
N ALA A 136 12.49 -4.97 -12.40
CA ALA A 136 11.42 -5.26 -11.48
C ALA A 136 11.47 -6.71 -10.99
N VAL A 137 11.47 -6.89 -9.68
CA VAL A 137 11.45 -8.19 -9.05
C VAL A 137 10.32 -8.28 -8.03
N THR A 138 9.76 -9.49 -7.90
CA THR A 138 8.77 -9.82 -6.86
C THR A 138 9.35 -10.86 -5.94
N VAL A 139 9.63 -10.47 -4.69
CA VAL A 139 9.97 -11.39 -3.62
C VAL A 139 8.70 -12.12 -3.19
N THR A 140 8.76 -13.43 -3.07
CA THR A 140 7.62 -14.30 -2.75
C THR A 140 7.76 -14.99 -1.39
N SER A 141 8.96 -15.12 -0.88
CA SER A 141 9.27 -15.72 0.43
C SER A 141 10.53 -15.08 1.00
N PRO A 142 10.60 -14.79 2.31
CA PRO A 142 9.65 -15.14 3.37
C PRO A 142 8.45 -14.20 3.50
N PHE A 143 8.42 -13.12 2.74
CA PHE A 143 7.34 -12.14 2.66
C PHE A 143 7.07 -11.77 1.20
N LYS A 144 5.99 -11.08 0.92
CA LYS A 144 5.70 -10.54 -0.41
C LYS A 144 6.19 -9.09 -0.47
N LEU A 145 7.04 -8.78 -1.44
CA LEU A 145 7.55 -7.42 -1.69
C LEU A 145 7.82 -7.26 -3.18
N ASN A 146 7.25 -6.23 -3.78
CA ASN A 146 7.58 -5.82 -5.13
C ASN A 146 8.65 -4.72 -5.07
N ILE A 147 9.74 -4.89 -5.82
CA ILE A 147 10.83 -3.90 -5.91
C ILE A 147 10.93 -3.48 -7.36
N LEU A 148 10.77 -2.18 -7.62
CA LEU A 148 10.93 -1.57 -8.93
C LEU A 148 12.08 -0.57 -8.89
N ILE A 149 13.12 -0.85 -9.67
CA ILE A 149 14.31 -0.01 -9.79
C ILE A 149 14.19 0.79 -11.08
N ILE A 150 14.39 2.10 -11.00
CA ILE A 150 14.28 3.02 -12.13
C ILE A 150 15.59 3.78 -12.31
N TYR A 151 16.04 3.87 -13.55
CA TYR A 151 17.07 4.78 -13.99
C TYR A 151 16.52 5.65 -15.11
N ARG A 152 16.37 6.95 -14.87
CA ARG A 152 16.03 7.92 -15.88
C ARG A 152 17.28 8.67 -16.31
N PRO A 153 17.70 8.60 -17.57
CA PRO A 153 18.83 9.40 -18.04
C PRO A 153 18.54 10.91 -17.89
N PRO A 154 19.55 11.73 -17.66
CA PRO A 154 19.37 13.17 -17.64
C PRO A 154 18.88 13.70 -19.00
N GLY A 155 18.10 14.77 -18.98
CA GLY A 155 17.56 15.37 -20.21
C GLY A 155 16.06 15.66 -20.13
N SER A 156 15.43 15.83 -21.29
CA SER A 156 14.00 16.14 -21.40
C SER A 156 13.14 15.04 -20.78
N LEU A 157 11.96 15.42 -20.31
CA LEU A 157 11.02 14.47 -19.66
C LEU A 157 10.31 13.58 -20.69
N GLY A 158 10.06 14.10 -21.90
CA GLY A 158 9.37 13.36 -22.95
C GLY A 158 8.10 12.67 -22.42
N GLU A 159 7.98 11.37 -22.69
CA GLU A 159 6.85 10.54 -22.24
C GLU A 159 7.03 9.96 -20.82
N PHE A 160 8.04 10.40 -20.06
CA PHE A 160 8.39 9.81 -18.77
C PHE A 160 7.20 9.61 -17.83
N ILE A 161 6.36 10.63 -17.68
CA ILE A 161 5.19 10.56 -16.77
C ILE A 161 4.18 9.53 -17.24
N ASN A 162 3.90 9.46 -18.54
CA ASN A 162 2.94 8.54 -19.11
C ASN A 162 3.43 7.09 -19.05
N GLU A 163 4.71 6.89 -19.31
CA GLU A 163 5.34 5.57 -19.23
C GLU A 163 5.45 5.09 -17.78
N LEU A 164 5.75 5.99 -16.85
CA LEU A 164 5.81 5.68 -15.42
C LEU A 164 4.43 5.30 -14.87
N ASP A 165 3.37 6.02 -15.28
CA ASP A 165 1.98 5.67 -14.94
C ASP A 165 1.62 4.27 -15.43
N ALA A 166 1.93 3.97 -16.70
CA ALA A 166 1.68 2.66 -17.29
C ALA A 166 2.43 1.53 -16.55
N LEU A 167 3.68 1.78 -16.18
CA LEU A 167 4.51 0.82 -15.46
C LEU A 167 3.98 0.55 -14.05
N ILE A 168 3.71 1.59 -13.26
CA ILE A 168 3.21 1.43 -11.88
C ILE A 168 1.81 0.81 -11.86
N SER A 169 0.96 1.15 -12.85
CA SER A 169 -0.37 0.54 -13.01
C SER A 169 -0.34 -0.98 -13.23
N SER A 170 0.81 -1.52 -13.66
CA SER A 170 0.98 -2.96 -13.87
C SER A 170 1.19 -3.75 -12.58
N PHE A 171 1.51 -3.07 -11.47
CA PHE A 171 1.68 -3.72 -10.18
C PHE A 171 0.34 -3.92 -9.47
N PRO A 172 0.17 -5.05 -8.74
CA PRO A 172 -1.07 -5.35 -8.04
C PRO A 172 -1.47 -4.27 -7.03
N GLU A 173 -2.77 -3.94 -6.99
CA GLU A 173 -3.38 -3.10 -5.94
C GLU A 173 -4.01 -3.97 -4.83
N ASP A 174 -3.46 -5.13 -4.56
CA ASP A 174 -3.97 -6.13 -3.62
C ASP A 174 -3.50 -5.93 -2.18
N GLY A 175 -2.85 -4.79 -1.90
CA GLY A 175 -2.23 -4.49 -0.61
C GLY A 175 -0.82 -5.06 -0.45
N SER A 176 -0.25 -5.67 -1.50
CA SER A 176 1.15 -6.10 -1.49
C SER A 176 2.08 -4.90 -1.39
N PRO A 177 3.11 -4.97 -0.53
CA PRO A 177 4.13 -3.94 -0.46
C PRO A 177 4.82 -3.72 -1.81
N LEU A 178 5.04 -2.43 -2.13
CA LEU A 178 5.78 -2.00 -3.31
C LEU A 178 6.79 -0.93 -2.90
N THR A 179 8.03 -1.12 -3.31
CA THR A 179 9.09 -0.12 -3.21
C THR A 179 9.52 0.27 -4.61
N VAL A 180 9.43 1.56 -4.95
CA VAL A 180 9.92 2.16 -6.20
C VAL A 180 11.11 3.02 -5.84
N LEU A 181 12.28 2.68 -6.36
CA LEU A 181 13.52 3.38 -6.01
C LEU A 181 14.44 3.48 -7.23
N GLY A 182 15.35 4.45 -7.20
CA GLY A 182 16.31 4.61 -8.29
C GLY A 182 16.76 6.05 -8.48
N ASP A 183 17.57 6.26 -9.51
CA ASP A 183 18.01 7.57 -9.94
C ASP A 183 17.03 8.13 -10.97
N PHE A 184 16.27 9.13 -10.57
CA PHE A 184 15.28 9.79 -11.41
C PHE A 184 15.85 10.97 -12.19
N ASN A 185 17.04 11.42 -11.84
CA ASN A 185 17.65 12.65 -12.41
C ASN A 185 16.69 13.85 -12.40
N LEU A 186 15.86 13.93 -11.37
CA LEU A 186 14.92 15.02 -11.10
C LEU A 186 15.34 15.70 -9.79
N PRO A 187 16.00 16.87 -9.85
CA PRO A 187 16.48 17.53 -8.65
C PRO A 187 15.29 18.00 -7.80
N THR A 188 15.10 17.36 -6.64
CA THR A 188 14.00 17.68 -5.73
C THR A 188 14.27 18.89 -4.84
N SER A 189 15.49 19.42 -4.85
CA SER A 189 15.92 20.60 -4.10
C SER A 189 15.35 21.92 -4.64
N THR A 190 14.99 21.95 -5.92
CA THR A 190 14.26 23.06 -6.54
C THR A 190 12.79 22.69 -6.59
N PHE A 191 11.92 23.50 -5.96
CA PHE A 191 10.47 23.40 -6.13
C PHE A 191 10.10 23.72 -7.58
N ASP A 192 10.39 22.81 -8.48
CA ASP A 192 9.95 22.91 -9.86
C ASP A 192 8.43 22.70 -9.88
N SER A 193 7.73 23.63 -10.50
CA SER A 193 6.28 23.57 -10.70
C SER A 193 5.85 22.26 -11.38
N PHE A 194 6.69 21.68 -12.23
CA PHE A 194 6.45 20.42 -12.89
C PHE A 194 6.45 19.23 -11.90
N LEU A 195 7.44 19.12 -11.03
CA LEU A 195 7.50 18.02 -10.04
C LEU A 195 6.29 18.07 -9.11
N SER A 196 5.92 19.27 -8.67
CA SER A 196 4.76 19.48 -7.81
C SER A 196 3.44 19.23 -8.53
N ALA A 197 3.33 19.56 -9.82
CA ALA A 197 2.09 19.47 -10.58
C ALA A 197 1.86 18.10 -11.24
N SER A 198 2.89 17.32 -11.51
CA SER A 198 2.77 16.09 -12.30
C SER A 198 3.38 14.86 -11.62
N PHE A 199 4.65 14.90 -11.26
CA PHE A 199 5.39 13.72 -10.79
C PHE A 199 4.91 13.23 -9.42
N PHE A 200 4.93 14.09 -8.39
CA PHE A 200 4.48 13.69 -7.06
C PHE A 200 2.99 13.37 -6.97
N PRO A 201 2.08 14.11 -7.64
CA PRO A 201 0.67 13.74 -7.71
C PRO A 201 0.45 12.37 -8.37
N LEU A 202 1.18 12.05 -9.43
CA LEU A 202 1.11 10.73 -10.05
C LEU A 202 1.45 9.64 -9.04
N LEU A 203 2.61 9.72 -8.38
CA LEU A 203 3.01 8.70 -7.40
C LEU A 203 2.06 8.61 -6.22
N SER A 204 1.55 9.77 -5.75
CA SER A 204 0.53 9.82 -4.70
C SER A 204 -0.78 9.15 -5.08
N SER A 205 -1.15 9.16 -6.37
CA SER A 205 -2.38 8.49 -6.84
C SER A 205 -2.31 6.97 -6.75
N PHE A 206 -1.08 6.43 -6.68
CA PHE A 206 -0.80 5.01 -6.42
C PHE A 206 -0.54 4.70 -4.95
N ASP A 207 -0.84 5.62 -4.03
CA ASP A 207 -0.52 5.51 -2.60
C ASP A 207 0.99 5.36 -2.31
N LEU A 208 1.84 5.76 -3.25
CA LEU A 208 3.29 5.79 -3.07
C LEU A 208 3.70 7.05 -2.30
N THR A 209 4.44 6.86 -1.23
CA THR A 209 4.92 7.93 -0.35
C THR A 209 6.43 8.08 -0.51
N LEU A 210 6.89 9.30 -0.77
CA LEU A 210 8.31 9.60 -0.82
C LEU A 210 8.93 9.49 0.57
N SER A 211 10.04 8.77 0.66
CA SER A 211 10.88 8.70 1.84
C SER A 211 11.81 9.92 1.88
N PRO A 212 11.83 10.70 2.97
CA PRO A 212 12.75 11.83 3.08
C PRO A 212 14.19 11.34 3.02
N SER A 213 14.97 11.85 2.09
CA SER A 213 16.39 11.52 1.91
C SER A 213 17.25 12.78 1.99
N PRO A 214 18.45 12.70 2.59
CA PRO A 214 19.45 13.75 2.45
C PRO A 214 19.91 13.85 0.98
N PRO A 215 20.71 14.88 0.61
CA PRO A 215 21.31 14.95 -0.72
C PRO A 215 22.03 13.67 -1.10
N THR A 216 21.80 13.18 -2.31
CA THR A 216 22.35 11.90 -2.79
C THR A 216 23.42 12.06 -3.85
N HIS A 217 23.71 13.30 -4.26
CA HIS A 217 24.70 13.60 -5.27
C HIS A 217 25.68 14.68 -4.79
N LYS A 218 26.93 14.65 -5.26
CA LYS A 218 28.01 15.61 -4.89
C LYS A 218 27.65 17.08 -5.13
N ALA A 219 26.74 17.36 -6.07
CA ALA A 219 26.26 18.72 -6.34
C ALA A 219 25.20 19.21 -5.31
N GLY A 220 24.90 18.43 -4.26
CA GLY A 220 23.92 18.79 -3.24
C GLY A 220 22.46 18.48 -3.62
N ASN A 221 22.23 17.84 -4.76
CA ASN A 221 20.89 17.43 -5.21
C ASN A 221 20.50 16.06 -4.63
N THR A 222 19.19 15.85 -4.45
CA THR A 222 18.60 14.54 -4.16
C THR A 222 18.02 14.02 -5.47
N LEU A 223 18.73 13.11 -6.14
CA LEU A 223 18.38 12.52 -7.43
C LEU A 223 17.90 11.08 -7.29
N ASP A 224 18.43 10.38 -6.27
CA ASP A 224 18.09 9.01 -5.93
C ASP A 224 16.92 9.03 -4.95
N LEU A 225 15.76 8.58 -5.40
CA LEU A 225 14.51 8.67 -4.65
C LEU A 225 14.02 7.27 -4.26
N ILE A 226 13.32 7.20 -3.13
CA ILE A 226 12.71 5.97 -2.61
C ILE A 226 11.25 6.26 -2.29
N PHE A 227 10.35 5.53 -2.91
CA PHE A 227 8.91 5.58 -2.65
C PHE A 227 8.43 4.23 -2.14
N THR A 228 7.49 4.26 -1.21
CA THR A 228 6.95 3.05 -0.60
C THR A 228 5.42 3.06 -0.59
N ARG A 229 4.82 1.89 -0.78
CA ARG A 229 3.38 1.62 -0.65
C ARG A 229 3.18 0.34 0.16
N CYS A 230 2.28 0.38 1.15
CA CYS A 230 2.01 -0.74 2.07
C CYS A 230 3.24 -1.22 2.86
N CYS A 231 4.28 -0.41 2.92
CA CYS A 231 5.46 -0.55 3.76
C CYS A 231 6.00 0.83 4.09
N SER A 232 6.94 0.92 5.01
CA SER A 232 7.59 2.19 5.36
C SER A 232 9.10 2.05 5.36
N SER A 233 9.79 3.13 4.99
CA SER A 233 11.25 3.21 5.05
C SER A 233 11.68 4.10 6.20
N THR A 234 12.75 3.70 6.85
CA THR A 234 13.36 4.42 7.98
C THR A 234 14.88 4.42 7.85
N ASN A 235 15.53 5.24 8.65
CA ASN A 235 17.00 5.29 8.76
C ASN A 235 17.71 5.55 7.42
N LEU A 236 17.20 6.50 6.62
CA LEU A 236 17.83 6.86 5.35
C LEU A 236 19.13 7.62 5.61
N ILE A 237 20.24 7.03 5.16
CA ILE A 237 21.59 7.58 5.30
C ILE A 237 22.23 7.59 3.91
N ALA A 238 22.68 8.76 3.46
CA ALA A 238 23.47 8.89 2.23
C ALA A 238 24.96 8.95 2.58
N THR A 239 25.70 7.94 2.15
CA THR A 239 27.15 7.80 2.41
C THR A 239 27.93 8.14 1.14
N PRO A 240 28.82 9.15 1.16
CA PRO A 240 29.66 9.47 0.02
C PRO A 240 30.67 8.34 -0.22
N LEU A 241 30.68 7.80 -1.41
CA LEU A 241 31.70 6.86 -1.87
C LEU A 241 32.57 7.58 -2.92
N GLN A 242 33.91 7.50 -2.78
CA GLN A 242 34.83 8.21 -3.68
C GLN A 242 34.86 7.66 -5.12
N VAL A 243 34.17 6.56 -5.36
CA VAL A 243 34.14 5.84 -6.64
C VAL A 243 32.94 6.20 -7.51
N SER A 244 32.05 7.07 -7.04
CA SER A 244 30.90 7.63 -7.78
C SER A 244 30.67 9.09 -7.33
N ASP A 245 29.97 9.87 -8.14
CA ASP A 245 29.44 11.18 -7.77
C ASP A 245 28.07 11.08 -7.07
N HIS A 246 27.42 9.92 -7.14
CA HIS A 246 26.27 9.59 -6.32
C HIS A 246 26.68 8.94 -5.00
N TYR A 247 25.95 9.28 -3.94
CA TYR A 247 26.11 8.68 -2.62
C TYR A 247 25.32 7.38 -2.56
N LEU A 248 25.83 6.42 -1.80
CA LEU A 248 25.09 5.21 -1.51
C LEU A 248 24.04 5.52 -0.44
N VAL A 249 22.77 5.23 -0.74
CA VAL A 249 21.66 5.46 0.17
C VAL A 249 21.29 4.14 0.84
N SER A 250 21.54 4.04 2.15
CA SER A 250 21.13 2.89 2.97
C SER A 250 19.85 3.20 3.73
N PHE A 251 18.99 2.21 3.89
CA PHE A 251 17.70 2.36 4.58
C PHE A 251 17.18 1.01 5.11
N SER A 252 16.20 1.08 5.99
CA SER A 252 15.46 -0.10 6.47
C SER A 252 14.01 -0.03 6.00
N LEU A 253 13.46 -1.12 5.48
CA LEU A 253 12.03 -1.23 5.18
C LEU A 253 11.34 -2.03 6.28
N SER A 254 10.24 -1.49 6.81
CA SER A 254 9.34 -2.20 7.71
C SER A 254 8.16 -2.75 6.93
N LEU A 255 8.06 -4.07 6.89
CA LEU A 255 6.99 -4.80 6.22
C LEU A 255 6.09 -5.42 7.28
N SER A 256 4.83 -4.99 7.34
CA SER A 256 3.83 -5.66 8.18
C SER A 256 3.26 -6.84 7.40
N SER A 257 3.64 -8.06 7.74
CA SER A 257 2.93 -9.20 7.22
C SER A 257 1.87 -9.67 8.21
N ASN A 258 0.63 -9.67 7.78
CA ASN A 258 -0.42 -10.44 8.43
C ASN A 258 -0.20 -11.93 8.10
N THR A 259 0.92 -12.52 8.57
CA THR A 259 1.11 -13.95 8.45
C THR A 259 0.29 -14.66 9.50
N SER A 260 -0.94 -14.97 9.16
CA SER A 260 -1.54 -16.16 9.71
C SER A 260 -0.98 -17.35 8.93
N HIS A 261 -0.10 -18.14 9.52
CA HIS A 261 0.34 -19.45 9.02
C HIS A 261 -0.73 -20.55 9.13
N THR A 262 -1.94 -20.18 9.36
CA THR A 262 -3.12 -20.90 8.88
C THR A 262 -3.52 -20.20 7.59
N ALA A 263 -3.78 -20.96 6.52
CA ALA A 263 -4.39 -20.43 5.30
C ALA A 263 -5.38 -19.35 5.71
N PRO A 264 -5.31 -18.12 5.20
CA PRO A 264 -6.06 -17.02 5.76
C PRO A 264 -7.50 -17.49 5.82
N THR A 265 -8.01 -17.66 7.02
CA THR A 265 -9.44 -17.77 7.21
C THR A 265 -9.92 -16.39 6.80
N ARG A 266 -10.11 -16.24 5.50
CA ARG A 266 -10.60 -15.04 4.85
C ARG A 266 -11.78 -14.64 5.72
N MET A 267 -11.68 -13.53 6.42
CA MET A 267 -12.80 -12.98 7.17
C MET A 267 -13.95 -12.93 6.19
N VAL A 268 -14.84 -13.90 6.29
CA VAL A 268 -15.94 -14.05 5.37
C VAL A 268 -17.08 -13.26 5.98
N SER A 269 -17.35 -12.11 5.40
CA SER A 269 -18.56 -11.37 5.74
C SER A 269 -19.74 -12.16 5.16
N ARG A 270 -20.53 -12.77 6.02
CA ARG A 270 -21.80 -13.39 5.64
C ARG A 270 -22.88 -12.34 5.65
N ARG A 271 -23.43 -12.03 4.50
CA ARG A 271 -24.53 -11.06 4.36
C ARG A 271 -25.61 -11.62 3.45
N PRO A 272 -26.89 -11.41 3.77
CA PRO A 272 -27.97 -11.77 2.87
C PRO A 272 -27.93 -10.91 1.60
N ASN A 273 -28.25 -11.49 0.46
CA ASN A 273 -28.33 -10.76 -0.80
C ASN A 273 -29.72 -10.14 -0.97
N LEU A 274 -29.95 -8.97 -0.43
CA LEU A 274 -31.25 -8.27 -0.50
C LEU A 274 -31.53 -7.62 -1.86
N ARG A 275 -30.56 -7.55 -2.79
CA ARG A 275 -30.73 -6.85 -4.08
C ARG A 275 -31.68 -7.53 -5.05
N SER A 276 -31.85 -8.84 -4.94
CA SER A 276 -32.75 -9.65 -5.77
C SER A 276 -34.10 -9.87 -5.12
N LEU A 277 -34.32 -9.35 -3.90
CA LEU A 277 -35.54 -9.55 -3.15
C LEU A 277 -36.65 -8.63 -3.66
N SER A 278 -37.69 -9.21 -4.23
CA SER A 278 -38.93 -8.49 -4.59
C SER A 278 -39.86 -8.43 -3.37
N PRO A 279 -40.48 -7.25 -3.08
CA PRO A 279 -41.50 -7.12 -2.04
C PRO A 279 -42.66 -8.10 -2.22
N ALA A 280 -43.08 -8.36 -3.43
CA ALA A 280 -44.18 -9.30 -3.73
C ALA A 280 -43.81 -10.74 -3.39
N THR A 281 -42.56 -11.17 -3.75
CA THR A 281 -42.06 -12.52 -3.45
C THR A 281 -41.91 -12.73 -1.93
N LEU A 282 -41.41 -11.68 -1.23
CA LEU A 282 -41.31 -11.75 0.24
C LEU A 282 -42.67 -11.86 0.89
N SER A 283 -43.62 -11.02 0.50
CA SER A 283 -44.99 -11.05 1.04
C SER A 283 -45.67 -12.42 0.81
N SER A 284 -45.55 -12.99 -0.39
CA SER A 284 -46.11 -14.28 -0.69
C SER A 284 -45.47 -15.40 0.13
N SER A 285 -44.14 -15.38 0.32
CA SER A 285 -43.43 -16.36 1.14
C SER A 285 -43.84 -16.28 2.61
N ILE A 286 -43.94 -15.06 3.17
CA ILE A 286 -44.38 -14.88 4.56
C ILE A 286 -45.81 -15.38 4.73
N LEU A 287 -46.73 -14.96 3.86
CA LEU A 287 -48.15 -15.38 3.94
C LEU A 287 -48.31 -16.90 3.82
N SER A 288 -47.51 -17.56 3.00
CA SER A 288 -47.56 -19.01 2.87
C SER A 288 -46.99 -19.75 4.06
N SER A 289 -46.11 -19.13 4.83
CA SER A 289 -45.46 -19.73 6.01
C SER A 289 -46.18 -19.44 7.33
N LEU A 290 -47.14 -18.53 7.34
CA LEU A 290 -47.93 -18.21 8.51
C LEU A 290 -49.09 -19.23 8.67
N PRO A 291 -49.43 -19.62 9.92
CA PRO A 291 -50.63 -20.40 10.21
C PRO A 291 -51.90 -19.66 9.79
N SER A 292 -53.01 -20.39 9.64
CA SER A 292 -54.30 -19.77 9.38
C SER A 292 -54.68 -18.78 10.47
N ALA A 293 -55.48 -17.75 10.11
CA ALA A 293 -55.89 -16.69 11.04
C ALA A 293 -56.55 -17.30 12.31
N GLN A 294 -57.29 -18.39 12.14
CA GLN A 294 -57.96 -19.09 13.24
C GLN A 294 -57.00 -19.80 14.18
N THR A 295 -55.94 -20.40 13.62
CA THR A 295 -54.86 -21.04 14.41
C THR A 295 -54.06 -19.98 15.16
N PHE A 296 -53.81 -18.83 14.47
CA PHE A 296 -53.01 -17.72 15.06
C PHE A 296 -53.76 -17.06 16.24
N SER A 297 -55.08 -16.89 16.15
CA SER A 297 -55.90 -16.31 17.20
C SER A 297 -55.98 -17.14 18.49
N ASN A 298 -55.68 -18.46 18.41
CA ASN A 298 -55.68 -19.36 19.54
C ASN A 298 -54.29 -19.43 20.24
N LEU A 299 -53.26 -18.74 19.73
CA LEU A 299 -51.94 -18.70 20.32
C LEU A 299 -51.85 -17.67 21.45
N SER A 300 -51.04 -17.96 22.45
CA SER A 300 -50.67 -16.94 23.42
C SER A 300 -49.87 -15.84 22.73
N PRO A 301 -49.86 -14.60 23.26
CA PRO A 301 -49.11 -13.50 22.65
C PRO A 301 -47.63 -13.82 22.38
N ASP A 302 -46.98 -14.51 23.29
CA ASP A 302 -45.58 -14.94 23.15
C ASP A 302 -45.40 -16.00 22.07
N SER A 303 -46.31 -16.96 21.99
CA SER A 303 -46.29 -17.97 20.94
C SER A 303 -46.58 -17.38 19.56
N ALA A 304 -47.52 -16.44 19.47
CA ALA A 304 -47.84 -15.75 18.24
C ALA A 304 -46.62 -14.91 17.75
N SER A 305 -45.99 -14.19 18.63
CA SER A 305 -44.76 -13.42 18.34
C SER A 305 -43.60 -14.30 17.87
N SER A 306 -43.38 -15.43 18.57
CA SER A 306 -42.35 -16.42 18.21
C SER A 306 -42.61 -17.04 16.85
N THR A 307 -43.88 -17.39 16.55
CA THR A 307 -44.30 -17.95 15.27
C THR A 307 -44.08 -16.94 14.13
N LEU A 308 -44.47 -15.70 14.34
CA LEU A 308 -44.24 -14.63 13.35
C LEU A 308 -42.75 -14.42 13.06
N LEU A 309 -41.92 -14.30 14.10
CA LEU A 309 -40.48 -14.12 13.95
C LEU A 309 -39.81 -15.33 13.27
N SER A 310 -40.22 -16.55 13.60
CA SER A 310 -39.73 -17.77 12.95
C SER A 310 -40.08 -17.81 11.46
N SER A 311 -41.32 -17.48 11.10
CA SER A 311 -41.80 -17.43 9.70
C SER A 311 -41.07 -16.34 8.90
N LEU A 312 -40.87 -15.18 9.50
CA LEU A 312 -40.06 -14.09 8.88
C LEU A 312 -38.62 -14.54 8.64
N SER A 313 -37.97 -15.11 9.66
CA SER A 313 -36.60 -15.59 9.54
C SER A 313 -36.45 -16.66 8.47
N ALA A 314 -37.33 -17.65 8.47
CA ALA A 314 -37.34 -18.74 7.50
C ALA A 314 -37.54 -18.23 6.05
N SER A 315 -38.45 -17.27 5.87
CA SER A 315 -38.68 -16.62 4.57
C SER A 315 -37.47 -15.86 4.09
N PHE A 316 -36.80 -15.10 4.96
CA PHE A 316 -35.55 -14.40 4.62
C PHE A 316 -34.40 -15.37 4.33
N ASP A 317 -34.21 -16.41 5.11
CA ASP A 317 -33.14 -17.41 4.92
C ASP A 317 -33.31 -18.18 3.60
N SER A 318 -34.58 -18.46 3.21
CA SER A 318 -34.90 -19.09 1.94
C SER A 318 -34.71 -18.19 0.75
N LEU A 319 -35.20 -16.93 0.80
CA LEU A 319 -35.16 -16.01 -0.31
C LEU A 319 -33.83 -15.27 -0.45
N CYS A 320 -33.14 -15.08 0.66
CA CYS A 320 -31.87 -14.34 0.75
C CYS A 320 -30.83 -15.15 1.53
N PRO A 321 -30.37 -16.30 1.02
CA PRO A 321 -29.39 -17.10 1.72
C PRO A 321 -28.11 -16.30 1.96
N LEU A 322 -27.47 -16.52 3.11
CA LEU A 322 -26.24 -15.86 3.48
C LEU A 322 -25.15 -16.17 2.47
N SER A 323 -24.79 -15.20 1.66
CA SER A 323 -23.66 -15.31 0.74
C SER A 323 -22.36 -14.92 1.43
N SER A 324 -21.37 -15.79 1.30
CA SER A 324 -20.02 -15.56 1.80
C SER A 324 -19.26 -14.68 0.83
N ARG A 325 -18.89 -13.46 1.24
CA ARG A 325 -17.99 -12.60 0.46
C ARG A 325 -16.72 -12.35 1.24
N PRO A 326 -15.56 -12.41 0.59
CA PRO A 326 -14.33 -12.01 1.24
C PRO A 326 -14.46 -10.58 1.74
N ALA A 327 -14.22 -10.37 3.04
CA ALA A 327 -14.15 -9.03 3.59
C ALA A 327 -12.99 -8.27 2.93
N ARG A 328 -13.20 -7.02 2.56
CA ARG A 328 -12.11 -6.15 2.11
C ARG A 328 -11.18 -5.92 3.29
N SER A 329 -9.92 -6.28 3.13
CA SER A 329 -8.90 -6.22 4.19
C SER A 329 -8.36 -4.82 4.47
N SER A 330 -8.62 -3.85 3.59
CA SER A 330 -8.13 -2.49 3.80
C SER A 330 -9.12 -1.68 4.64
N PRO A 331 -8.69 -1.06 5.75
CA PRO A 331 -9.51 -0.08 6.42
C PRO A 331 -9.84 1.04 5.44
N PRO A 332 -11.10 1.50 5.41
CA PRO A 332 -11.45 2.60 4.53
C PRO A 332 -10.60 3.81 4.92
N ALA A 333 -9.94 4.42 3.92
CA ALA A 333 -9.24 5.68 4.13
C ALA A 333 -10.27 6.71 4.63
N PRO A 334 -10.11 7.27 5.84
CA PRO A 334 -11.17 8.06 6.48
C PRO A 334 -11.45 9.38 5.76
N TRP A 335 -10.56 9.81 4.89
CA TRP A 335 -10.69 10.97 4.01
C TRP A 335 -11.32 10.65 2.65
N LEU A 336 -11.52 9.34 2.35
CA LEU A 336 -12.10 8.89 1.08
C LEU A 336 -13.63 8.85 1.20
N ASP A 337 -14.27 9.94 0.87
CA ASP A 337 -15.73 10.10 0.85
C ASP A 337 -16.38 9.48 -0.41
N ASP A 338 -17.69 9.54 -0.48
CA ASP A 338 -18.43 8.97 -1.62
C ASP A 338 -18.22 9.75 -2.92
N SER A 339 -17.91 11.05 -2.84
CA SER A 339 -17.55 11.88 -3.99
C SER A 339 -16.24 11.42 -4.60
N LEU A 340 -15.20 11.25 -3.79
CA LEU A 340 -13.91 10.73 -4.24
C LEU A 340 -14.01 9.30 -4.79
N ARG A 341 -14.87 8.46 -4.19
CA ARG A 341 -15.14 7.12 -4.73
C ARG A 341 -15.81 7.16 -6.10
N ALA A 342 -16.75 8.11 -6.31
CA ALA A 342 -17.38 8.32 -7.60
C ALA A 342 -16.38 8.84 -8.64
N HIS A 343 -15.52 9.81 -8.28
CA HIS A 343 -14.45 10.29 -9.15
C HIS A 343 -13.48 9.15 -9.52
N ARG A 344 -13.05 8.31 -8.57
CA ARG A 344 -12.21 7.14 -8.83
C ARG A 344 -12.87 6.17 -9.81
N THR A 345 -14.18 5.97 -9.69
CA THR A 345 -14.93 5.09 -10.61
C THR A 345 -14.94 5.66 -12.03
N GLY A 346 -15.16 6.98 -12.17
CA GLY A 346 -15.08 7.68 -13.44
C GLY A 346 -13.69 7.62 -14.06
N LEU A 347 -12.65 7.85 -13.27
CA LEU A 347 -11.26 7.74 -13.70
C LEU A 347 -10.94 6.33 -14.25
N ARG A 348 -11.33 5.27 -13.52
CA ARG A 348 -11.13 3.88 -13.98
C ARG A 348 -11.94 3.54 -15.23
N ALA A 349 -13.09 4.19 -15.44
CA ALA A 349 -13.86 4.04 -16.67
C ALA A 349 -13.16 4.69 -17.87
N ALA A 350 -12.62 5.91 -17.69
CA ALA A 350 -11.85 6.62 -18.70
C ALA A 350 -10.55 5.87 -19.06
N GLU A 351 -9.86 5.35 -18.07
CA GLU A 351 -8.67 4.50 -18.26
C GLU A 351 -8.99 3.28 -19.12
N ARG A 352 -10.05 2.53 -18.76
CA ARG A 352 -10.48 1.35 -19.56
C ARG A 352 -10.86 1.72 -20.98
N LYS A 353 -11.51 2.86 -21.18
CA LYS A 353 -11.88 3.37 -22.49
C LYS A 353 -10.62 3.62 -23.32
N TRP A 354 -9.67 4.40 -22.80
CA TRP A 354 -8.40 4.67 -23.46
C TRP A 354 -7.62 3.38 -23.77
N ARG A 355 -7.51 2.45 -22.81
CA ARG A 355 -6.82 1.16 -23.05
C ARG A 355 -7.44 0.35 -24.20
N LYS A 356 -8.73 0.50 -24.41
CA LYS A 356 -9.47 -0.17 -25.50
C LYS A 356 -9.31 0.56 -26.84
N THR A 357 -9.45 1.90 -26.84
CA THR A 357 -9.49 2.70 -28.07
C THR A 357 -8.11 3.15 -28.54
N ARG A 358 -7.19 3.36 -27.62
CA ARG A 358 -5.85 3.95 -27.85
C ARG A 358 -5.89 5.31 -28.55
N LEU A 359 -7.04 6.00 -28.52
CA LEU A 359 -7.20 7.31 -29.14
C LEU A 359 -6.57 8.40 -28.28
N PRO A 360 -5.83 9.37 -28.87
CA PRO A 360 -5.25 10.51 -28.12
C PRO A 360 -6.27 11.32 -27.34
N ALA A 361 -7.50 11.47 -27.86
CA ALA A 361 -8.58 12.18 -27.16
C ALA A 361 -9.01 11.46 -25.87
N ASP A 362 -9.08 10.13 -25.87
CA ASP A 362 -9.41 9.35 -24.69
C ASP A 362 -8.27 9.37 -23.66
N LEU A 363 -7.01 9.42 -24.12
CA LEU A 363 -5.85 9.63 -23.25
C LEU A 363 -5.89 11.00 -22.58
N ALA A 364 -6.15 12.07 -23.33
CA ALA A 364 -6.28 13.43 -22.80
C ALA A 364 -7.39 13.51 -21.76
N SER A 365 -8.54 12.86 -22.01
CA SER A 365 -9.66 12.77 -21.06
C SER A 365 -9.26 12.03 -19.78
N PHE A 366 -8.54 10.91 -19.89
CA PHE A 366 -8.04 10.16 -18.74
C PHE A 366 -7.05 11.00 -17.90
N HIS A 367 -6.08 11.69 -18.53
CA HIS A 367 -5.14 12.56 -17.84
C HIS A 367 -5.81 13.73 -17.12
N SER A 368 -6.81 14.36 -17.74
CA SER A 368 -7.60 15.42 -17.11
C SER A 368 -8.30 14.93 -15.85
N LEU A 369 -8.96 13.77 -15.93
CA LEU A 369 -9.62 13.15 -14.77
C LEU A 369 -8.62 12.71 -13.69
N LEU A 370 -7.43 12.23 -14.08
CA LEU A 370 -6.36 11.86 -13.16
C LEU A 370 -5.87 13.07 -12.37
N SER A 371 -5.60 14.18 -13.05
CA SER A 371 -5.19 15.44 -12.41
C SER A 371 -6.24 15.95 -11.43
N THR A 372 -7.52 15.96 -11.86
CA THR A 372 -8.63 16.37 -10.99
C THR A 372 -8.77 15.47 -9.77
N PHE A 373 -8.70 14.16 -9.96
CA PHE A 373 -8.77 13.18 -8.87
C PHE A 373 -7.62 13.36 -7.88
N SER A 374 -6.39 13.52 -8.36
CA SER A 374 -5.21 13.72 -7.54
C SER A 374 -5.33 14.98 -6.66
N SER A 375 -5.77 16.11 -7.26
CA SER A 375 -6.00 17.36 -6.53
C SER A 375 -7.09 17.20 -5.46
N SER A 376 -8.18 16.49 -5.80
CA SER A 376 -9.29 16.24 -4.87
C SER A 376 -8.86 15.36 -3.70
N VAL A 377 -8.04 14.33 -3.94
CA VAL A 377 -7.48 13.46 -2.89
C VAL A 377 -6.56 14.27 -1.97
N SER A 378 -5.69 15.10 -2.53
CA SER A 378 -4.79 15.95 -1.73
C SER A 378 -5.56 16.94 -0.85
N ALA A 379 -6.59 17.58 -1.40
CA ALA A 379 -7.45 18.48 -0.64
C ALA A 379 -8.22 17.76 0.47
N ALA A 380 -8.78 16.58 0.20
CA ALA A 380 -9.51 15.81 1.20
C ALA A 380 -8.58 15.32 2.33
N LYS A 381 -7.38 14.86 2.00
CA LYS A 381 -6.35 14.50 3.01
C LYS A 381 -5.99 15.71 3.88
N ALA A 382 -5.70 16.85 3.26
CA ALA A 382 -5.34 18.08 3.98
C ALA A 382 -6.46 18.52 4.94
N THR A 383 -7.70 18.54 4.47
CA THR A 383 -8.88 18.90 5.30
C THR A 383 -9.07 17.93 6.46
N PHE A 384 -8.97 16.63 6.21
CA PHE A 384 -9.10 15.60 7.23
C PHE A 384 -8.03 15.73 8.33
N TYR A 385 -6.77 15.86 7.95
CA TYR A 385 -5.69 16.00 8.92
C TYR A 385 -5.74 17.34 9.65
N HIS A 386 -6.06 18.43 8.93
CA HIS A 386 -6.22 19.74 9.56
C HIS A 386 -7.32 19.73 10.63
N SER A 387 -8.47 19.14 10.36
CA SER A 387 -9.55 19.00 11.33
C SER A 387 -9.15 18.16 12.55
N LYS A 388 -8.41 17.06 12.32
CA LYS A 388 -7.86 16.23 13.42
C LYS A 388 -6.87 17.00 14.31
N PHE A 389 -5.99 17.80 13.70
CA PHE A 389 -5.05 18.62 14.47
C PHE A 389 -5.76 19.73 15.24
N GLN A 390 -6.71 20.42 14.63
CA GLN A 390 -7.50 21.43 15.31
C GLN A 390 -8.29 20.86 16.50
N ALA A 391 -8.92 19.70 16.33
CA ALA A 391 -9.62 19.02 17.43
C ALA A 391 -8.70 18.57 18.58
N SER A 392 -7.40 18.53 18.34
CA SER A 392 -6.39 18.12 19.33
C SER A 392 -5.57 19.30 19.88
N ALA A 393 -5.71 20.50 19.31
CA ALA A 393 -4.85 21.64 19.56
C ALA A 393 -4.87 22.12 21.05
N SER A 394 -6.01 21.97 21.72
CA SER A 394 -6.17 22.36 23.12
C SER A 394 -5.60 21.35 24.13
N ASN A 395 -5.16 20.16 23.69
CA ASN A 395 -4.67 19.10 24.57
C ASN A 395 -3.35 18.52 24.06
N PRO A 396 -2.20 18.87 24.67
CA PRO A 396 -0.88 18.41 24.20
C PRO A 396 -0.74 16.89 24.12
N ARG A 397 -1.32 16.13 25.06
CA ARG A 397 -1.28 14.66 25.04
C ARG A 397 -2.05 14.09 23.84
N LYS A 398 -3.23 14.64 23.54
CA LYS A 398 -4.01 14.28 22.34
C LYS A 398 -3.26 14.66 21.06
N LEU A 399 -2.63 15.82 21.04
CA LEU A 399 -1.87 16.28 19.91
C LEU A 399 -0.69 15.32 19.61
N PHE A 400 0.11 14.97 20.62
CA PHE A 400 1.19 14.00 20.48
C PHE A 400 0.69 12.60 20.09
N ALA A 401 -0.42 12.13 20.67
CA ALA A 401 -1.03 10.85 20.27
C ALA A 401 -1.50 10.87 18.80
N THR A 402 -2.05 12.01 18.35
CA THR A 402 -2.45 12.18 16.94
C THR A 402 -1.22 12.14 16.01
N PHE A 403 -0.15 12.85 16.36
CA PHE A 403 1.12 12.78 15.61
C PHE A 403 1.67 11.35 15.58
N SER A 404 1.77 10.68 16.72
CA SER A 404 2.27 9.30 16.79
C SER A 404 1.42 8.33 15.94
N SER A 405 0.10 8.49 15.93
CA SER A 405 -0.79 7.66 15.11
C SER A 405 -0.68 7.93 13.60
N LEU A 406 -0.14 9.09 13.21
CA LEU A 406 0.08 9.45 11.81
C LEU A 406 1.48 9.05 11.32
N LEU A 407 2.47 9.05 12.23
CA LEU A 407 3.84 8.63 11.94
C LEU A 407 4.01 7.10 12.01
N ASN A 408 3.15 6.41 12.78
CA ASN A 408 3.11 4.95 12.93
C ASN A 408 1.67 4.50 12.72
N PRO A 409 1.17 4.47 11.45
CA PRO A 409 -0.20 4.07 11.13
C PRO A 409 -0.48 2.59 11.41
#